data_f8b2e4786e2aaf479c646173ba0a89f1
#
_entry.id   f8b2e4786e2aaf479c646173ba0a89f1
#
_cell.length_a   1.000
_cell.length_b   1.000
_cell.length_c   1.000
_cell.angle_alpha   90.00
_cell.angle_beta   90.00
_cell.angle_gamma   90.00
#
_symmetry.space_group_name_H-M   'P 1'
#
loop_
_entity.id
_entity.type
_entity.pdbx_description
1 polymer ?
#
loop_
_entity_poly.entity_id
_entity_poly.type
_entity_poly.pdbx_seq_one_letter_code
_entity_poly.pdbx_strand_id
1 'polypeptide(L)'
;LVGSEMCIRDSYMDAGKLVPDEVIIGIVAERLAQPDCASGFILDGVPRTIGQAEALDQAGVTFDHVLSIEISDAEIEERMEGRRVCSTCGAPYHIHAKPPKQEGICDSCGGVLMQRDDDRPETVRHRLEVYHSETEPLKGYYESKGILNPIPNQPTIEGTTEVIMEALKA
;
A
#
# COMPACT_ATOMS: atom_id res chain seq x y z
N LEU A 1 1.05 -6.29 -24.51
CA LEU A 1 0.41 -5.04 -24.05
C LEU A 1 0.56 -4.84 -22.53
N VAL A 2 0.44 -5.88 -21.70
CA VAL A 2 0.66 -5.84 -20.24
C VAL A 2 2.06 -5.31 -19.87
N GLY A 3 3.08 -5.54 -20.67
CA GLY A 3 4.44 -5.08 -20.44
C GLY A 3 4.64 -3.55 -20.52
N SER A 4 3.86 -2.83 -21.31
CA SER A 4 4.03 -1.39 -21.49
C SER A 4 3.43 -0.58 -20.33
N GLU A 5 2.27 -0.96 -19.81
CA GLU A 5 1.62 -0.28 -18.68
C GLU A 5 2.38 -0.52 -17.38
N MET A 6 2.89 -1.73 -17.15
CA MET A 6 3.78 -2.01 -16.02
C MET A 6 5.09 -1.20 -16.09
N CYS A 7 5.71 -1.04 -17.26
CA CYS A 7 6.90 -0.22 -17.41
C CYS A 7 6.61 1.27 -17.17
N ILE A 8 5.46 1.77 -17.61
CA ILE A 8 5.01 3.13 -17.34
C ILE A 8 4.82 3.32 -15.83
N ARG A 9 4.10 2.43 -15.16
CA ARG A 9 3.91 2.43 -13.71
C ARG A 9 5.25 2.50 -12.98
N ASP A 10 6.18 1.61 -13.31
CA ASP A 10 7.48 1.50 -12.64
C ASP A 10 8.29 2.79 -12.79
N SER A 11 8.28 3.44 -13.96
CA SER A 11 8.97 4.71 -14.16
C SER A 11 8.45 5.87 -13.31
N TYR A 12 7.13 5.91 -13.04
CA TYR A 12 6.53 6.89 -12.12
C TYR A 12 6.86 6.58 -10.67
N MET A 13 6.84 5.29 -10.28
CA MET A 13 7.17 4.84 -8.93
C MET A 13 8.63 5.14 -8.59
N ASP A 14 9.57 4.88 -9.50
CA ASP A 14 10.99 5.17 -9.33
C ASP A 14 11.26 6.68 -9.17
N ALA A 15 10.42 7.52 -9.79
CA ALA A 15 10.47 8.97 -9.65
C ALA A 15 9.75 9.49 -8.38
N GLY A 16 9.16 8.61 -7.55
CA GLY A 16 8.36 8.96 -6.37
C GLY A 16 7.04 9.68 -6.69
N LYS A 17 6.57 9.60 -7.94
CA LYS A 17 5.32 10.22 -8.41
C LYS A 17 4.17 9.22 -8.38
N LEU A 18 2.94 9.74 -8.29
CA LEU A 18 1.77 8.93 -8.55
C LEU A 18 1.69 8.55 -10.02
N VAL A 19 1.29 7.30 -10.27
CA VAL A 19 1.01 6.81 -11.62
C VAL A 19 -0.27 7.49 -12.13
N PRO A 20 -0.36 7.88 -13.40
CA PRO A 20 -1.59 8.46 -13.95
C PRO A 20 -2.81 7.58 -13.72
N ASP A 21 -3.94 8.19 -13.35
CA ASP A 21 -5.15 7.48 -12.95
C ASP A 21 -5.65 6.53 -14.04
N GLU A 22 -5.60 6.93 -15.29
CA GLU A 22 -6.01 6.13 -16.46
C GLU A 22 -5.25 4.80 -16.56
N VAL A 23 -3.94 4.82 -16.26
CA VAL A 23 -3.08 3.62 -16.28
C VAL A 23 -3.46 2.70 -15.12
N ILE A 24 -3.65 3.24 -13.92
CA ILE A 24 -4.05 2.46 -12.73
C ILE A 24 -5.41 1.81 -12.94
N ILE A 25 -6.39 2.59 -13.41
CA ILE A 25 -7.75 2.09 -13.64
C ILE A 25 -7.75 1.00 -14.72
N GLY A 26 -6.99 1.17 -15.80
CA GLY A 26 -6.84 0.14 -16.83
C GLY A 26 -6.30 -1.18 -16.27
N ILE A 27 -5.23 -1.13 -15.47
CA ILE A 27 -4.64 -2.33 -14.83
C ILE A 27 -5.65 -3.00 -13.88
N VAL A 28 -6.33 -2.21 -13.05
CA VAL A 28 -7.33 -2.74 -12.11
C VAL A 28 -8.49 -3.37 -12.84
N ALA A 29 -9.05 -2.73 -13.86
CA ALA A 29 -10.16 -3.26 -14.64
C ALA A 29 -9.78 -4.58 -15.34
N GLU A 30 -8.60 -4.66 -15.95
CA GLU A 30 -8.10 -5.90 -16.55
C GLU A 30 -7.95 -7.03 -15.50
N ARG A 31 -7.42 -6.69 -14.30
CA ARG A 31 -7.25 -7.68 -13.23
C ARG A 31 -8.60 -8.16 -12.67
N LEU A 32 -9.54 -7.28 -12.45
CA LEU A 32 -10.87 -7.62 -11.91
C LEU A 32 -11.72 -8.42 -12.89
N ALA A 33 -11.44 -8.35 -14.19
CA ALA A 33 -12.09 -9.18 -15.21
C ALA A 33 -11.64 -10.66 -15.20
N GLN A 34 -10.60 -11.01 -14.42
CA GLN A 34 -10.13 -12.39 -14.35
C GLN A 34 -11.10 -13.27 -13.53
N PRO A 35 -11.26 -14.56 -13.90
CA PRO A 35 -12.24 -15.46 -13.27
C PRO A 35 -12.07 -15.65 -11.76
N ASP A 36 -10.84 -15.55 -11.26
CA ASP A 36 -10.52 -15.69 -9.83
C ASP A 36 -11.01 -14.51 -8.98
N CYS A 37 -11.27 -13.36 -9.58
CA CYS A 37 -11.86 -12.19 -8.92
C CYS A 37 -13.40 -12.27 -8.79
N ALA A 38 -14.05 -13.23 -9.44
CA ALA A 38 -15.51 -13.37 -9.40
C ALA A 38 -16.05 -13.70 -7.99
N SER A 39 -15.24 -14.28 -7.12
CA SER A 39 -15.60 -14.59 -5.73
C SER A 39 -15.31 -13.47 -4.73
N GLY A 40 -14.71 -12.38 -5.18
CA GLY A 40 -14.29 -11.23 -4.38
C GLY A 40 -12.83 -10.87 -4.62
N PHE A 41 -12.45 -9.69 -4.15
CA PHE A 41 -11.10 -9.16 -4.31
C PHE A 41 -10.73 -8.21 -3.17
N ILE A 42 -9.45 -7.98 -3.01
CA ILE A 42 -8.89 -6.94 -2.13
C ILE A 42 -7.99 -6.07 -3.00
N LEU A 43 -8.23 -4.75 -2.98
CA LEU A 43 -7.33 -3.77 -3.56
C LEU A 43 -6.46 -3.18 -2.45
N ASP A 44 -5.14 -3.25 -2.62
CA ASP A 44 -4.16 -2.65 -1.72
C ASP A 44 -3.49 -1.46 -2.40
N GLY A 45 -3.60 -0.29 -1.76
CA GLY A 45 -3.02 0.95 -2.26
C GLY A 45 -3.69 1.53 -3.51
N VAL A 46 -4.93 1.13 -3.82
CA VAL A 46 -5.80 1.69 -4.87
C VAL A 46 -7.23 1.71 -4.35
N PRO A 47 -7.98 2.83 -4.51
CA PRO A 47 -7.56 4.13 -5.06
C PRO A 47 -6.65 4.92 -4.12
N ARG A 48 -5.90 5.90 -4.69
CA ARG A 48 -5.10 6.86 -3.93
C ARG A 48 -5.51 8.31 -4.17
N THR A 49 -6.44 8.55 -5.09
CA THR A 49 -7.01 9.87 -5.38
C THR A 49 -8.51 9.77 -5.50
N ILE A 50 -9.21 10.90 -5.32
CA ILE A 50 -10.66 10.98 -5.56
C ILE A 50 -10.98 10.61 -7.01
N GLY A 51 -10.17 11.07 -7.97
CA GLY A 51 -10.37 10.75 -9.39
C GLY A 51 -10.33 9.24 -9.66
N GLN A 52 -9.41 8.50 -9.03
CA GLN A 52 -9.38 7.04 -9.11
C GLN A 52 -10.63 6.39 -8.50
N ALA A 53 -11.09 6.88 -7.34
CA ALA A 53 -12.28 6.35 -6.69
C ALA A 53 -13.53 6.54 -7.55
N GLU A 54 -13.71 7.73 -8.12
CA GLU A 54 -14.82 8.05 -9.03
C GLU A 54 -14.75 7.20 -10.31
N ALA A 55 -13.56 7.01 -10.88
CA ALA A 55 -13.38 6.19 -12.08
C ALA A 55 -13.70 4.70 -11.82
N LEU A 56 -13.34 4.16 -10.66
CA LEU A 56 -13.73 2.81 -10.25
C LEU A 56 -15.25 2.69 -10.07
N ASP A 57 -15.90 3.67 -9.46
CA ASP A 57 -17.36 3.72 -9.35
C ASP A 57 -18.04 3.73 -10.73
N GLN A 58 -17.54 4.56 -11.66
CA GLN A 58 -18.05 4.63 -13.03
C GLN A 58 -17.84 3.33 -13.80
N ALA A 59 -16.76 2.60 -13.51
CA ALA A 59 -16.51 1.27 -14.05
C ALA A 59 -17.38 0.16 -13.40
N GLY A 60 -18.24 0.50 -12.44
CA GLY A 60 -19.12 -0.44 -11.75
C GLY A 60 -18.43 -1.27 -10.66
N VAL A 61 -17.23 -0.89 -10.24
CA VAL A 61 -16.53 -1.55 -9.13
C VAL A 61 -17.14 -1.07 -7.81
N THR A 62 -17.64 -2.01 -7.02
CA THR A 62 -18.22 -1.75 -5.70
C THR A 62 -17.35 -2.34 -4.60
N PHE A 63 -17.27 -1.63 -3.48
CA PHE A 63 -16.58 -2.10 -2.27
C PHE A 63 -17.58 -2.30 -1.16
N ASP A 64 -17.50 -3.45 -0.49
CA ASP A 64 -18.28 -3.73 0.71
C ASP A 64 -17.68 -3.00 1.93
N HIS A 65 -16.35 -2.97 2.02
CA HIS A 65 -15.61 -2.32 3.10
C HIS A 65 -14.39 -1.57 2.56
N VAL A 66 -14.08 -0.44 3.15
CA VAL A 66 -12.84 0.30 2.95
C VAL A 66 -12.14 0.41 4.30
N LEU A 67 -10.95 -0.16 4.40
CA LEU A 67 -10.16 -0.18 5.63
C LEU A 67 -9.11 0.93 5.59
N SER A 68 -9.17 1.87 6.52
CA SER A 68 -8.17 2.91 6.70
C SER A 68 -7.33 2.60 7.94
N ILE A 69 -6.08 2.14 7.75
CA ILE A 69 -5.18 1.86 8.86
C ILE A 69 -4.59 3.18 9.35
N GLU A 70 -4.95 3.56 10.59
CA GLU A 70 -4.59 4.84 11.19
C GLU A 70 -3.25 4.73 11.92
N ILE A 71 -2.26 5.43 11.40
CA ILE A 71 -0.90 5.46 11.96
C ILE A 71 -0.36 6.89 11.85
N SER A 72 0.42 7.34 12.84
CA SER A 72 1.03 8.68 12.82
C SER A 72 2.21 8.75 11.85
N ASP A 73 2.46 9.95 11.30
CA ASP A 73 3.59 10.20 10.42
C ASP A 73 4.93 9.84 11.08
N ALA A 74 5.08 10.15 12.38
CA ALA A 74 6.28 9.82 13.13
C ALA A 74 6.52 8.30 13.19
N GLU A 75 5.47 7.50 13.38
CA GLU A 75 5.59 6.03 13.36
C GLU A 75 5.89 5.50 11.96
N ILE A 76 5.37 6.15 10.91
CA ILE A 76 5.70 5.79 9.52
C ILE A 76 7.17 6.09 9.24
N GLU A 77 7.66 7.29 9.61
CA GLU A 77 9.08 7.66 9.45
C GLU A 77 9.99 6.64 10.15
N GLU A 78 9.72 6.30 11.40
CA GLU A 78 10.49 5.32 12.18
C GLU A 78 10.49 3.93 11.52
N ARG A 79 9.33 3.47 11.05
CA ARG A 79 9.21 2.17 10.35
C ARG A 79 10.01 2.15 9.04
N MET A 80 9.96 3.22 8.25
CA MET A 80 10.67 3.30 6.99
C MET A 80 12.19 3.39 7.19
N GLU A 81 12.64 4.14 8.20
CA GLU A 81 14.06 4.23 8.56
C GLU A 81 14.65 2.85 8.93
N GLY A 82 13.89 2.05 9.66
CA GLY A 82 14.30 0.70 10.09
C GLY A 82 14.15 -0.39 9.05
N ARG A 83 13.40 -0.17 7.97
CA ARG A 83 13.12 -1.19 6.94
C ARG A 83 14.37 -1.59 6.17
N ARG A 84 14.51 -2.89 5.94
CA ARG A 84 15.55 -3.48 5.08
C ARG A 84 14.93 -4.54 4.17
N VAL A 85 15.50 -4.68 2.99
CA VAL A 85 15.07 -5.66 1.99
C VAL A 85 16.29 -6.41 1.48
N CYS A 86 16.16 -7.71 1.28
CA CYS A 86 17.23 -8.50 0.68
C CYS A 86 17.34 -8.16 -0.82
N SER A 87 18.55 -7.78 -1.27
CA SER A 87 18.85 -7.45 -2.65
C SER A 87 18.69 -8.65 -3.62
N THR A 88 18.72 -9.87 -3.09
CA THR A 88 18.69 -11.11 -3.88
C THR A 88 17.29 -11.72 -3.98
N CYS A 89 16.57 -11.86 -2.84
CA CYS A 89 15.29 -12.57 -2.79
C CYS A 89 14.10 -11.69 -2.39
N GLY A 90 14.32 -10.39 -2.11
CA GLY A 90 13.26 -9.46 -1.73
C GLY A 90 12.69 -9.65 -0.32
N ALA A 91 13.24 -10.57 0.49
CA ALA A 91 12.72 -10.83 1.84
C ALA A 91 12.80 -9.57 2.72
N PRO A 92 11.69 -9.18 3.41
CA PRO A 92 11.63 -7.98 4.23
C PRO A 92 12.17 -8.24 5.64
N TYR A 93 12.91 -7.24 6.15
CA TYR A 93 13.44 -7.17 7.51
C TYR A 93 13.22 -5.78 8.09
N HIS A 94 13.40 -5.68 9.40
CA HIS A 94 13.43 -4.40 10.11
C HIS A 94 14.47 -4.47 11.22
N ILE A 95 15.30 -3.42 11.36
CA ILE A 95 16.43 -3.41 12.29
C ILE A 95 16.04 -3.66 13.75
N HIS A 96 14.81 -3.31 14.15
CA HIS A 96 14.29 -3.51 15.50
C HIS A 96 13.16 -4.56 15.55
N ALA A 97 12.12 -4.42 14.72
CA ALA A 97 10.92 -5.25 14.81
C ALA A 97 11.10 -6.67 14.24
N LYS A 98 11.98 -6.83 13.24
CA LYS A 98 12.30 -8.12 12.60
C LYS A 98 13.76 -8.15 12.19
N PRO A 99 14.70 -8.15 13.16
CA PRO A 99 16.12 -8.18 12.84
C PRO A 99 16.52 -9.50 12.20
N PRO A 100 17.51 -9.49 11.28
CA PRO A 100 18.12 -10.72 10.79
C PRO A 100 18.97 -11.36 11.90
N LYS A 101 19.24 -12.66 11.80
CA LYS A 101 20.12 -13.40 12.73
C LYS A 101 21.56 -12.87 12.70
N GLN A 102 22.00 -12.45 11.53
CA GLN A 102 23.30 -11.79 11.32
C GLN A 102 23.05 -10.44 10.67
N GLU A 103 23.59 -9.38 11.26
CA GLU A 103 23.41 -8.03 10.77
C GLU A 103 23.82 -7.90 9.29
N GLY A 104 22.95 -7.29 8.49
CA GLY A 104 23.18 -7.06 7.06
C GLY A 104 23.01 -8.29 6.15
N ILE A 105 22.71 -9.47 6.69
CA ILE A 105 22.61 -10.74 5.93
C ILE A 105 21.20 -11.31 6.00
N CYS A 106 20.67 -11.70 4.85
CA CYS A 106 19.37 -12.34 4.73
C CYS A 106 19.37 -13.76 5.27
N ASP A 107 18.48 -14.07 6.21
CA ASP A 107 18.35 -15.42 6.80
C ASP A 107 17.87 -16.48 5.80
N SER A 108 17.17 -16.04 4.73
CA SER A 108 16.59 -16.96 3.74
C SER A 108 17.54 -17.38 2.64
N CYS A 109 18.43 -16.48 2.18
CA CYS A 109 19.29 -16.75 1.02
C CYS A 109 20.75 -16.32 1.17
N GLY A 110 21.13 -15.71 2.31
CA GLY A 110 22.48 -15.21 2.54
C GLY A 110 22.82 -13.91 1.77
N GLY A 111 21.87 -13.32 1.05
CA GLY A 111 22.07 -12.08 0.31
C GLY A 111 22.19 -10.87 1.24
N VAL A 112 22.71 -9.76 0.71
CA VAL A 112 22.91 -8.51 1.45
C VAL A 112 21.57 -7.82 1.68
N LEU A 113 21.34 -7.33 2.90
CA LEU A 113 20.21 -6.48 3.25
C LEU A 113 20.55 -5.01 2.96
N MET A 114 19.62 -4.31 2.31
CA MET A 114 19.77 -2.91 1.95
C MET A 114 18.54 -2.11 2.33
N GLN A 115 18.71 -0.82 2.59
CA GLN A 115 17.59 0.11 2.64
C GLN A 115 17.19 0.45 1.20
N ARG A 116 15.91 0.57 0.96
CA ARG A 116 15.38 0.99 -0.35
C ARG A 116 15.59 2.50 -0.53
N ASP A 117 15.74 2.95 -1.77
CA ASP A 117 15.90 4.37 -2.05
C ASP A 117 14.66 5.19 -1.69
N ASP A 118 13.46 4.59 -1.78
CA ASP A 118 12.18 5.19 -1.40
C ASP A 118 11.92 5.21 0.13
N ASP A 119 12.83 4.65 0.94
CA ASP A 119 12.80 4.70 2.42
C ASP A 119 13.72 5.79 3.01
N ARG A 120 14.34 6.60 2.17
CA ARG A 120 15.14 7.75 2.62
C ARG A 120 14.23 8.80 3.26
N PRO A 121 14.65 9.47 4.36
CA PRO A 121 13.81 10.40 5.10
C PRO A 121 13.15 11.48 4.25
N GLU A 122 13.89 12.07 3.31
CA GLU A 122 13.36 13.07 2.38
C GLU A 122 12.28 12.51 1.46
N THR A 123 12.46 11.28 0.96
CA THR A 123 11.48 10.61 0.10
C THR A 123 10.23 10.24 0.89
N VAL A 124 10.41 9.75 2.13
CA VAL A 124 9.30 9.40 3.03
C VAL A 124 8.45 10.64 3.35
N ARG A 125 9.08 11.78 3.70
CA ARG A 125 8.35 13.02 3.96
C ARG A 125 7.57 13.50 2.75
N HIS A 126 8.18 13.48 1.57
CA HIS A 126 7.47 13.84 0.35
C HIS A 126 6.27 12.91 0.08
N ARG A 127 6.39 11.60 0.35
CA ARG A 127 5.28 10.66 0.22
C ARG A 127 4.16 10.94 1.23
N LEU A 128 4.49 11.37 2.43
CA LEU A 128 3.49 11.78 3.43
C LEU A 128 2.77 13.06 3.01
N GLU A 129 3.48 14.05 2.47
CA GLU A 129 2.85 15.27 1.91
C GLU A 129 1.87 14.91 0.78
N VAL A 130 2.26 14.04 -0.14
CA VAL A 130 1.39 13.55 -1.22
C VAL A 130 0.19 12.78 -0.66
N TYR A 131 0.41 11.94 0.36
CA TYR A 131 -0.68 11.21 1.02
C TYR A 131 -1.72 12.16 1.62
N HIS A 132 -1.29 13.19 2.37
CA HIS A 132 -2.21 14.13 3.00
C HIS A 132 -2.97 15.00 1.99
N SER A 133 -2.32 15.36 0.86
CA SER A 133 -2.98 16.18 -0.17
C SER A 133 -3.91 15.37 -1.08
N GLU A 134 -3.56 14.15 -1.44
CA GLU A 134 -4.24 13.38 -2.48
C GLU A 134 -5.06 12.21 -1.96
N THR A 135 -4.53 11.49 -0.94
CA THR A 135 -5.10 10.21 -0.49
C THR A 135 -5.98 10.37 0.74
N GLU A 136 -5.58 11.16 1.72
CA GLU A 136 -6.36 11.36 2.93
C GLU A 136 -7.79 11.85 2.70
N PRO A 137 -8.09 12.71 1.69
CA PRO A 137 -9.46 13.10 1.35
C PRO A 137 -10.39 11.93 0.99
N LEU A 138 -9.85 10.77 0.60
CA LEU A 138 -10.64 9.56 0.37
C LEU A 138 -11.38 9.08 1.62
N LYS A 139 -10.88 9.38 2.82
CA LYS A 139 -11.58 9.04 4.07
C LYS A 139 -12.97 9.67 4.08
N GLY A 140 -13.07 10.97 3.84
CA GLY A 140 -14.37 11.67 3.75
C GLY A 140 -15.27 11.14 2.61
N TYR A 141 -14.67 10.79 1.48
CA TYR A 141 -15.39 10.21 0.35
C TYR A 141 -16.06 8.88 0.73
N TYR A 142 -15.34 7.94 1.33
CA TYR A 142 -15.89 6.63 1.71
C TYR A 142 -16.70 6.67 3.01
N GLU A 143 -16.43 7.63 3.91
CA GLU A 143 -17.29 7.89 5.07
C GLU A 143 -18.68 8.35 4.63
N SER A 144 -18.79 9.21 3.62
CA SER A 144 -20.06 9.65 3.05
C SER A 144 -20.87 8.51 2.41
N LYS A 145 -20.19 7.44 1.98
CA LYS A 145 -20.80 6.21 1.46
C LYS A 145 -21.16 5.19 2.56
N GLY A 146 -20.72 5.42 3.79
CA GLY A 146 -20.99 4.52 4.93
C GLY A 146 -20.20 3.21 4.92
N ILE A 147 -19.12 3.12 4.15
CA ILE A 147 -18.29 1.90 4.03
C ILE A 147 -16.88 2.04 4.57
N LEU A 148 -16.52 3.22 5.12
CA LEU A 148 -15.21 3.45 5.73
C LEU A 148 -15.12 2.79 7.09
N ASN A 149 -14.07 2.01 7.31
CA ASN A 149 -13.74 1.38 8.59
C ASN A 149 -12.35 1.85 9.03
N PRO A 150 -12.24 2.81 9.97
CA PRO A 150 -10.95 3.20 10.53
C PRO A 150 -10.39 2.07 11.41
N ILE A 151 -9.17 1.65 11.13
CA ILE A 151 -8.48 0.57 11.86
C ILE A 151 -7.33 1.20 12.65
N PRO A 152 -7.40 1.28 13.98
CA PRO A 152 -6.31 1.82 14.78
C PRO A 152 -5.07 0.91 14.67
N ASN A 153 -3.90 1.55 14.49
CA ASN A 153 -2.63 0.83 14.46
C ASN A 153 -2.44 0.00 15.73
N GLN A 154 -1.99 -1.24 15.57
CA GLN A 154 -1.69 -2.15 16.67
C GLN A 154 -0.17 -2.43 16.71
N PRO A 155 0.37 -2.74 17.91
CA PRO A 155 1.79 -3.06 18.08
C PRO A 155 2.25 -4.33 17.32
N THR A 156 1.29 -5.22 17.03
CA THR A 156 1.59 -6.51 16.38
C THR A 156 0.72 -6.73 15.13
N ILE A 157 1.19 -7.57 14.24
CA ILE A 157 0.46 -7.98 13.02
C ILE A 157 -0.83 -8.71 13.41
N GLU A 158 -0.74 -9.61 14.41
CA GLU A 158 -1.88 -10.38 14.91
C GLU A 158 -2.98 -9.47 15.45
N GLY A 159 -2.60 -8.47 16.29
CA GLY A 159 -3.54 -7.49 16.83
C GLY A 159 -4.23 -6.67 15.74
N THR A 160 -3.48 -6.24 14.71
CA THR A 160 -4.08 -5.54 13.56
C THR A 160 -5.05 -6.47 12.81
N THR A 161 -4.69 -7.73 12.62
CA THR A 161 -5.53 -8.72 11.95
C THR A 161 -6.85 -8.94 12.71
N GLU A 162 -6.79 -9.05 14.05
CA GLU A 162 -7.98 -9.22 14.89
C GLU A 162 -8.96 -8.05 14.73
N VAL A 163 -8.45 -6.81 14.79
CA VAL A 163 -9.28 -5.60 14.62
C VAL A 163 -9.91 -5.55 13.22
N ILE A 164 -9.13 -5.86 12.17
CA ILE A 164 -9.64 -5.94 10.79
C ILE A 164 -10.75 -6.99 10.69
N MET A 165 -10.52 -8.20 11.22
CA MET A 165 -11.50 -9.28 11.15
C MET A 165 -12.78 -8.98 11.94
N GLU A 166 -12.70 -8.13 12.95
CA GLU A 166 -13.86 -7.65 13.68
C GLU A 166 -14.64 -6.61 12.88
N ALA A 167 -13.95 -5.66 12.27
CA ALA A 167 -14.55 -4.65 11.39
C ALA A 167 -15.27 -5.26 10.17
N LEU A 168 -14.75 -6.35 9.62
CA LEU A 168 -15.37 -7.05 8.48
C LEU A 168 -16.59 -7.91 8.83
N LYS A 169 -16.94 -8.05 10.12
CA LYS A 169 -18.12 -8.80 10.57
C LYS A 169 -19.32 -7.87 10.84
N ALA A 170 -19.08 -6.58 10.94
CA ALA A 170 -20.08 -5.56 11.22
C ALA A 170 -20.85 -5.17 9.96
#